data_972d03deb3c89e20037059a45a7e00f7
#
_entry.id   972d03deb3c89e20037059a45a7e00f7
#
_cell.length_a   1.000
_cell.length_b   1.000
_cell.length_c   1.000
_cell.angle_alpha   90.00
_cell.angle_beta   90.00
_cell.angle_gamma   90.00
#
_symmetry.space_group_name_H-M   'P 1'
#
loop_
_entity.id
_entity.type
_entity.pdbx_description
1 polymer ?
#
loop_
_entity_poly.entity_id
_entity_poly.type
_entity_poly.pdbx_seq_one_letter_code
_entity_poly.pdbx_strand_id
1 'polypeptide(L)'
;LGDVYKRQVHKPRTASEEVYRTVIADMADACDMVADIRTLGFGGRVSKQAVKGILARVCLNAAGRLGKSEYYAEARKWAWSLMEEGVCSLNPDYSDVFIKLMQDEYDIRESIFEVECYGNVESTEMKETGQFVAYYTPMYSKQDYCVDEKTKKSIARGRGVFYVTPQFYDSYDDGDLRRDWTIMPYMYKNEAVLEQIPYNEPFRFRWPGKFRREYEINLPVYSWGNSTNYPLLRYSDILLIWAEGVAADPDNHSADDLKQAYEYVNQVRRRGFGKDINTPDAGVDLETGDKSYLLEAIKDERPRELGFELLRKDDIVRWGEFYDRMRYARSLAAAIPDSYTSSYYVNARRTYNNVNRRDEIWPIPTYELGVNRALVQNPGW
;
A
#
# COMPACT_ATOMS: atom_id res chain seq x y z
N LEU A 1 -6.37 24.75 -28.62
CA LEU A 1 -5.14 23.98 -28.33
C LEU A 1 -3.84 24.78 -28.50
N GLY A 2 -3.83 25.84 -29.33
CA GLY A 2 -2.63 26.68 -29.56
C GLY A 2 -2.30 27.69 -28.45
N ASP A 3 -3.21 27.93 -27.51
CA ASP A 3 -3.06 29.01 -26.51
C ASP A 3 -2.43 28.51 -25.19
N VAL A 4 -2.52 27.22 -24.90
CA VAL A 4 -1.92 26.60 -23.71
C VAL A 4 -0.39 26.62 -23.79
N TYR A 5 0.19 26.47 -24.96
CA TYR A 5 1.65 26.51 -25.18
C TYR A 5 2.26 27.92 -25.19
N LYS A 6 1.47 28.97 -25.38
CA LYS A 6 1.98 30.34 -25.43
C LYS A 6 2.20 31.02 -24.10
N ARG A 7 1.73 30.40 -22.99
CA ARG A 7 1.91 30.88 -21.61
C ARG A 7 2.58 29.84 -20.72
N GLN A 8 3.71 29.32 -21.14
CA GLN A 8 4.54 28.58 -20.18
C GLN A 8 5.09 29.60 -19.18
N VAL A 9 4.50 29.56 -17.98
CA VAL A 9 4.96 30.39 -16.88
C VAL A 9 6.20 29.71 -16.31
N HIS A 10 7.36 30.33 -16.52
CA HIS A 10 8.61 29.90 -15.87
C HIS A 10 8.51 30.16 -14.36
N LYS A 11 8.08 29.16 -13.61
CA LYS A 11 8.00 29.25 -12.14
C LYS A 11 9.14 28.47 -11.50
N PRO A 12 9.84 29.03 -10.52
CA PRO A 12 10.79 28.30 -9.69
C PRO A 12 10.04 27.26 -8.84
N ARG A 13 10.81 26.38 -8.20
CA ARG A 13 10.25 25.44 -7.21
C ARG A 13 9.68 26.21 -6.02
N THR A 14 8.50 25.81 -5.60
CA THR A 14 7.89 26.27 -4.35
C THR A 14 8.47 25.46 -3.19
N ALA A 15 8.66 26.08 -2.03
CA ALA A 15 9.08 25.40 -0.82
C ALA A 15 8.07 24.29 -0.45
N SER A 16 8.56 23.12 -0.03
CA SER A 16 7.71 21.95 0.26
C SER A 16 6.66 22.26 1.34
N GLU A 17 7.00 23.03 2.36
CA GLU A 17 6.05 23.46 3.39
C GLU A 17 4.87 24.26 2.83
N GLU A 18 5.15 25.19 1.91
CA GLU A 18 4.10 25.99 1.27
C GLU A 18 3.18 25.09 0.42
N VAL A 19 3.76 24.10 -0.28
CA VAL A 19 2.99 23.13 -1.06
C VAL A 19 2.10 22.30 -0.13
N TYR A 20 2.63 21.75 0.97
CA TYR A 20 1.81 21.00 1.92
C TYR A 20 0.69 21.85 2.51
N ARG A 21 0.98 23.08 2.92
CA ARG A 21 -0.03 23.99 3.46
C ARG A 21 -1.15 24.27 2.47
N THR A 22 -0.81 24.52 1.20
CA THR A 22 -1.80 24.76 0.15
C THR A 22 -2.64 23.50 -0.10
N VAL A 23 -2.02 22.34 -0.26
CA VAL A 23 -2.73 21.06 -0.48
C VAL A 23 -3.67 20.74 0.69
N ILE A 24 -3.21 20.92 1.93
CA ILE A 24 -4.03 20.68 3.13
C ILE A 24 -5.25 21.60 3.14
N ALA A 25 -5.08 22.89 2.81
CA ALA A 25 -6.18 23.84 2.76
C ALA A 25 -7.17 23.48 1.63
N ASP A 26 -6.69 23.24 0.42
CA ASP A 26 -7.55 22.89 -0.73
C ASP A 26 -8.33 21.59 -0.46
N MET A 27 -7.71 20.59 0.17
CA MET A 27 -8.37 19.34 0.52
C MET A 27 -9.38 19.52 1.66
N ALA A 28 -9.10 20.40 2.64
CA ALA A 28 -10.05 20.71 3.69
C ALA A 28 -11.33 21.35 3.11
N ASP A 29 -11.16 22.30 2.20
CA ASP A 29 -12.28 22.92 1.49
C ASP A 29 -13.07 21.90 0.65
N ALA A 30 -12.37 20.96 0.01
CA ALA A 30 -12.99 19.92 -0.79
C ALA A 30 -13.92 18.99 0.02
N CYS A 31 -13.70 18.83 1.34
CA CYS A 31 -14.57 17.99 2.19
C CYS A 31 -16.03 18.42 2.13
N ASP A 32 -16.30 19.71 1.99
CA ASP A 32 -17.67 20.24 1.94
C ASP A 32 -18.26 20.26 0.52
N MET A 33 -17.44 19.99 -0.50
CA MET A 33 -17.83 20.01 -1.91
C MET A 33 -18.21 18.64 -2.48
N VAL A 34 -17.85 17.56 -1.79
CA VAL A 34 -18.01 16.20 -2.29
C VAL A 34 -19.10 15.43 -1.52
N ALA A 35 -19.67 14.42 -2.19
CA ALA A 35 -20.72 13.60 -1.61
C ALA A 35 -20.18 12.66 -0.50
N ASP A 36 -21.05 12.28 0.41
CA ASP A 36 -20.80 11.21 1.37
C ASP A 36 -20.70 9.85 0.65
N ILE A 37 -19.83 8.97 1.12
CA ILE A 37 -19.61 7.64 0.51
C ILE A 37 -20.90 6.79 0.55
N ARG A 38 -21.76 6.97 1.57
CA ARG A 38 -23.06 6.27 1.65
C ARG A 38 -24.01 6.68 0.51
N THR A 39 -23.88 7.92 0.04
CA THR A 39 -24.66 8.41 -1.11
C THR A 39 -24.12 7.87 -2.43
N LEU A 40 -22.80 7.69 -2.53
CA LEU A 40 -22.16 7.13 -3.70
C LEU A 40 -22.36 5.61 -3.79
N GLY A 41 -22.18 4.89 -2.67
CA GLY A 41 -22.31 3.44 -2.58
C GLY A 41 -21.06 2.67 -3.07
N PHE A 42 -20.00 3.36 -3.51
CA PHE A 42 -18.77 2.75 -4.03
C PHE A 42 -17.54 3.65 -3.82
N GLY A 43 -16.34 3.06 -3.88
CA GLY A 43 -15.07 3.72 -3.58
C GLY A 43 -14.37 4.38 -4.78
N GLY A 44 -14.82 4.17 -6.01
CA GLY A 44 -14.13 4.66 -7.22
C GLY A 44 -14.31 6.15 -7.51
N ARG A 45 -15.12 6.84 -6.72
CA ARG A 45 -15.31 8.29 -6.79
C ARG A 45 -14.93 8.96 -5.48
N VAL A 46 -14.31 10.13 -5.59
CA VAL A 46 -13.91 10.91 -4.41
C VAL A 46 -15.13 11.23 -3.55
N SER A 47 -15.12 10.73 -2.33
CA SER A 47 -16.14 10.97 -1.28
C SER A 47 -15.57 11.84 -0.16
N LYS A 48 -16.44 12.33 0.73
CA LYS A 48 -16.01 13.05 1.93
C LYS A 48 -15.05 12.22 2.78
N GLN A 49 -15.32 10.94 2.96
CA GLN A 49 -14.48 10.01 3.72
C GLN A 49 -13.12 9.79 3.01
N ALA A 50 -13.10 9.69 1.68
CA ALA A 50 -11.87 9.60 0.91
C ALA A 50 -11.00 10.86 1.07
N VAL A 51 -11.60 12.07 1.00
CA VAL A 51 -10.88 13.32 1.23
C VAL A 51 -10.28 13.36 2.63
N LYS A 52 -11.08 13.10 3.67
CA LYS A 52 -10.61 13.11 5.07
C LYS A 52 -9.45 12.15 5.30
N GLY A 53 -9.57 10.92 4.81
CA GLY A 53 -8.54 9.91 5.01
C GLY A 53 -7.24 10.19 4.25
N ILE A 54 -7.32 10.65 3.00
CA ILE A 54 -6.14 11.07 2.25
C ILE A 54 -5.52 12.32 2.89
N LEU A 55 -6.31 13.26 3.37
CA LEU A 55 -5.83 14.45 4.07
C LEU A 55 -5.09 14.10 5.37
N ALA A 56 -5.60 13.13 6.15
CA ALA A 56 -4.89 12.60 7.31
C ALA A 56 -3.51 12.03 6.91
N ARG A 57 -3.44 11.27 5.82
CA ARG A 57 -2.17 10.73 5.28
C ARG A 57 -1.23 11.85 4.81
N VAL A 58 -1.75 12.89 4.14
CA VAL A 58 -0.96 14.05 3.71
C VAL A 58 -0.37 14.79 4.92
N CYS A 59 -1.15 14.99 5.98
CA CYS A 59 -0.66 15.61 7.21
C CYS A 59 0.43 14.76 7.87
N LEU A 60 0.24 13.42 7.94
CA LEU A 60 1.25 12.52 8.49
C LEU A 60 2.56 12.56 7.68
N ASN A 61 2.47 12.62 6.35
CA ASN A 61 3.64 12.83 5.48
C ASN A 61 4.30 14.19 5.71
N ALA A 62 3.52 15.26 5.85
CA ALA A 62 4.04 16.59 6.13
C ALA A 62 4.82 16.61 7.46
N ALA A 63 4.28 15.98 8.51
CA ALA A 63 4.94 15.87 9.81
C ALA A 63 6.34 15.28 9.70
N GLY A 64 6.45 14.11 9.07
CA GLY A 64 7.74 13.42 8.95
C GLY A 64 8.71 14.10 7.99
N ARG A 65 8.24 14.52 6.81
CA ARG A 65 9.11 15.12 5.78
C ARG A 65 9.58 16.54 6.11
N LEU A 66 8.79 17.30 6.86
CA LEU A 66 9.15 18.66 7.27
C LEU A 66 9.79 18.69 8.69
N GLY A 67 9.67 17.59 9.45
CA GLY A 67 10.10 17.54 10.86
C GLY A 67 9.26 18.47 11.75
N LYS A 68 7.97 18.62 11.48
CA LYS A 68 7.06 19.55 12.17
C LYS A 68 5.95 18.80 12.89
N SER A 69 5.98 18.84 14.23
CA SER A 69 5.07 18.08 15.09
C SER A 69 3.61 18.49 14.96
N GLU A 70 3.33 19.75 14.65
CA GLU A 70 1.97 20.25 14.50
C GLU A 70 1.13 19.44 13.46
N TYR A 71 1.79 18.89 12.45
CA TYR A 71 1.09 18.07 11.45
C TYR A 71 0.69 16.68 11.95
N TYR A 72 1.30 16.16 13.04
CA TYR A 72 0.78 14.94 13.69
C TYR A 72 -0.59 15.19 14.33
N ALA A 73 -0.78 16.35 14.96
CA ALA A 73 -2.08 16.74 15.51
C ALA A 73 -3.14 16.90 14.41
N GLU A 74 -2.79 17.51 13.28
CA GLU A 74 -3.70 17.61 12.12
C GLU A 74 -4.03 16.22 11.52
N ALA A 75 -3.05 15.31 11.43
CA ALA A 75 -3.28 13.95 10.96
C ALA A 75 -4.28 13.20 11.85
N ARG A 76 -4.12 13.30 13.20
CA ARG A 76 -5.08 12.74 14.17
C ARG A 76 -6.47 13.34 14.01
N LYS A 77 -6.56 14.66 13.88
CA LYS A 77 -7.82 15.38 13.72
C LYS A 77 -8.60 14.89 12.50
N TRP A 78 -7.96 14.78 11.35
CA TRP A 78 -8.63 14.34 10.12
C TRP A 78 -8.96 12.84 10.14
N ALA A 79 -8.08 11.99 10.69
CA ALA A 79 -8.39 10.59 10.91
C ALA A 79 -9.56 10.41 11.87
N TRP A 80 -9.59 11.14 12.99
CA TRP A 80 -10.69 11.14 13.94
C TRP A 80 -12.00 11.61 13.30
N SER A 81 -11.97 12.71 12.55
CA SER A 81 -13.13 13.24 11.86
C SER A 81 -13.76 12.24 10.86
N LEU A 82 -13.00 11.28 10.36
CA LEU A 82 -13.52 10.17 9.56
C LEU A 82 -14.11 9.09 10.48
N MET A 83 -13.38 8.70 11.54
CA MET A 83 -13.76 7.61 12.43
C MET A 83 -15.01 7.90 13.24
N GLU A 84 -15.17 9.13 13.76
CA GLU A 84 -16.33 9.54 14.57
C GLU A 84 -17.66 9.52 13.81
N GLU A 85 -17.64 9.55 12.47
CA GLU A 85 -18.85 9.41 11.66
C GLU A 85 -19.47 8.01 11.76
N GLY A 86 -18.71 7.00 12.19
CA GLY A 86 -19.17 5.62 12.33
C GLY A 86 -19.59 4.94 11.02
N VAL A 87 -19.18 5.52 9.87
CA VAL A 87 -19.49 5.00 8.53
C VAL A 87 -18.51 3.90 8.16
N CYS A 88 -17.22 4.12 8.46
CA CYS A 88 -16.14 3.20 8.12
C CYS A 88 -15.79 2.30 9.31
N SER A 89 -15.40 1.08 9.03
CA SER A 89 -14.99 0.08 10.02
C SER A 89 -14.11 -0.99 9.36
N LEU A 90 -13.32 -1.71 10.16
CA LEU A 90 -12.59 -2.88 9.66
C LEU A 90 -13.56 -3.97 9.20
N ASN A 91 -13.29 -4.56 8.04
CA ASN A 91 -13.87 -5.85 7.69
C ASN A 91 -13.27 -6.92 8.64
N PRO A 92 -14.08 -7.77 9.26
CA PRO A 92 -13.58 -8.76 10.21
C PRO A 92 -12.66 -9.81 9.58
N ASP A 93 -12.74 -10.04 8.27
CA ASP A 93 -11.87 -10.96 7.53
C ASP A 93 -10.93 -10.17 6.62
N TYR A 94 -9.62 -10.29 6.89
CA TYR A 94 -8.59 -9.64 6.10
C TYR A 94 -8.61 -10.06 4.62
N SER A 95 -8.85 -11.33 4.35
CA SER A 95 -8.88 -11.85 2.98
C SER A 95 -10.09 -11.38 2.19
N ASP A 96 -11.24 -11.24 2.84
CA ASP A 96 -12.49 -10.82 2.21
C ASP A 96 -12.38 -9.41 1.61
N VAL A 97 -11.61 -8.51 2.22
CA VAL A 97 -11.32 -7.17 1.67
C VAL A 97 -10.82 -7.27 0.22
N PHE A 98 -9.86 -8.16 -0.02
CA PHE A 98 -9.23 -8.30 -1.34
C PHE A 98 -10.05 -9.17 -2.28
N ILE A 99 -10.77 -10.16 -1.76
CA ILE A 99 -11.71 -10.97 -2.54
C ILE A 99 -12.78 -10.06 -3.15
N LYS A 100 -13.37 -9.17 -2.39
CA LYS A 100 -14.36 -8.20 -2.87
C LYS A 100 -13.81 -7.29 -3.98
N LEU A 101 -12.59 -6.78 -3.81
CA LEU A 101 -11.93 -5.98 -4.85
C LEU A 101 -11.75 -6.74 -6.18
N MET A 102 -11.51 -8.07 -6.11
CA MET A 102 -11.40 -8.93 -7.30
C MET A 102 -12.75 -9.31 -7.90
N GLN A 103 -13.82 -9.21 -7.11
CA GLN A 103 -15.19 -9.56 -7.51
C GLN A 103 -16.06 -8.36 -7.88
N ASP A 104 -15.47 -7.15 -7.88
CA ASP A 104 -16.19 -5.89 -8.10
C ASP A 104 -17.33 -5.68 -7.09
N GLU A 105 -17.09 -6.11 -5.85
CA GLU A 105 -17.99 -5.92 -4.72
C GLU A 105 -17.47 -4.78 -3.83
N TYR A 106 -18.32 -3.79 -3.59
CA TYR A 106 -17.94 -2.60 -2.83
C TYR A 106 -18.15 -2.79 -1.33
N ASP A 107 -17.05 -2.79 -0.56
CA ASP A 107 -17.08 -2.66 0.89
C ASP A 107 -16.68 -1.23 1.29
N ILE A 108 -17.61 -0.30 1.16
CA ILE A 108 -17.38 1.13 1.45
C ILE A 108 -16.98 1.41 2.90
N ARG A 109 -17.09 0.43 3.79
CA ARG A 109 -16.67 0.57 5.18
C ARG A 109 -15.17 0.39 5.34
N GLU A 110 -14.58 -0.61 4.66
CA GLU A 110 -13.14 -0.88 4.73
C GLU A 110 -12.40 -0.23 3.57
N SER A 111 -12.84 -0.43 2.32
CA SER A 111 -12.21 0.15 1.13
C SER A 111 -12.86 1.49 0.77
N ILE A 112 -12.23 2.56 1.25
CA ILE A 112 -12.81 3.91 1.24
C ILE A 112 -12.59 4.63 -0.10
N PHE A 113 -11.45 4.33 -0.76
CA PHE A 113 -11.10 4.93 -2.05
C PHE A 113 -10.35 3.93 -2.90
N GLU A 114 -10.80 3.74 -4.14
CA GLU A 114 -10.31 2.73 -5.07
C GLU A 114 -10.02 3.30 -6.45
N VAL A 115 -9.07 2.69 -7.16
CA VAL A 115 -8.99 2.78 -8.61
C VAL A 115 -9.84 1.66 -9.18
N GLU A 116 -10.90 1.99 -9.87
CA GLU A 116 -11.77 1.01 -10.53
C GLU A 116 -11.16 0.56 -11.85
N CYS A 117 -11.23 -0.73 -12.09
CA CYS A 117 -10.81 -1.37 -13.33
C CYS A 117 -11.97 -2.15 -13.93
N TYR A 118 -12.34 -1.83 -15.15
CA TYR A 118 -13.44 -2.51 -15.87
C TYR A 118 -12.90 -3.48 -16.91
N GLY A 119 -13.33 -4.71 -16.82
CA GLY A 119 -13.17 -5.73 -17.85
C GLY A 119 -11.79 -6.36 -18.00
N ASN A 120 -11.82 -7.62 -18.43
CA ASN A 120 -10.68 -8.40 -18.91
C ASN A 120 -10.68 -8.45 -20.45
N VAL A 121 -11.07 -7.39 -21.11
CA VAL A 121 -11.30 -7.42 -22.55
C VAL A 121 -9.97 -7.23 -23.27
N GLU A 122 -9.70 -8.13 -24.19
CA GLU A 122 -8.66 -8.02 -25.20
C GLU A 122 -9.09 -6.97 -26.25
N SER A 123 -9.18 -5.71 -25.83
CA SER A 123 -9.47 -4.60 -26.73
C SER A 123 -8.22 -3.79 -26.97
N THR A 124 -8.09 -3.25 -28.17
CA THR A 124 -7.05 -2.27 -28.53
C THR A 124 -7.12 -0.98 -27.69
N GLU A 125 -8.18 -0.82 -26.93
CA GLU A 125 -8.40 0.28 -25.99
C GLU A 125 -8.30 -0.20 -24.54
N MET A 126 -7.12 -0.66 -24.12
CA MET A 126 -6.85 -1.17 -22.75
C MET A 126 -6.92 -0.11 -21.64
N LYS A 127 -7.64 0.99 -21.84
CA LYS A 127 -7.65 2.13 -20.92
C LYS A 127 -8.38 1.87 -19.60
N GLU A 128 -9.26 0.90 -19.58
CA GLU A 128 -10.11 0.56 -18.42
C GLU A 128 -9.72 -0.76 -17.76
N THR A 129 -8.66 -1.40 -18.26
CA THR A 129 -8.17 -2.69 -17.76
C THR A 129 -6.99 -2.48 -16.85
N GLY A 130 -7.08 -2.95 -15.59
CA GLY A 130 -5.97 -2.95 -14.65
C GLY A 130 -4.86 -3.90 -15.12
N GLN A 131 -3.61 -3.49 -14.99
CA GLN A 131 -2.46 -4.35 -15.28
C GLN A 131 -1.68 -4.73 -14.02
N PHE A 132 -1.86 -3.97 -12.94
CA PHE A 132 -1.06 -4.08 -11.74
C PHE A 132 -1.13 -5.48 -11.12
N VAL A 133 -2.32 -6.00 -10.92
CA VAL A 133 -2.53 -7.35 -10.35
C VAL A 133 -1.93 -8.43 -11.25
N ALA A 134 -2.05 -8.30 -12.57
CA ALA A 134 -1.44 -9.24 -13.50
C ALA A 134 0.10 -9.30 -13.38
N TYR A 135 0.76 -8.21 -12.99
CA TYR A 135 2.21 -8.20 -12.76
C TYR A 135 2.61 -8.78 -11.39
N TYR A 136 1.75 -8.69 -10.38
CA TYR A 136 2.06 -9.18 -9.04
C TYR A 136 1.94 -10.69 -8.91
N THR A 137 0.86 -11.26 -9.43
CA THR A 137 0.56 -12.69 -9.23
C THR A 137 1.62 -13.58 -9.88
N PRO A 138 1.82 -14.82 -9.36
CA PRO A 138 2.85 -15.72 -9.84
C PRO A 138 2.72 -15.97 -11.34
N MET A 139 3.86 -15.93 -12.00
CA MET A 139 3.95 -16.40 -13.37
C MET A 139 3.90 -17.91 -13.35
N TYR A 140 2.82 -18.47 -13.88
CA TYR A 140 2.80 -19.90 -14.00
C TYR A 140 2.25 -20.39 -15.32
N SER A 141 2.86 -21.48 -15.77
CA SER A 141 2.66 -22.24 -16.99
C SER A 141 3.03 -21.54 -18.31
N LYS A 142 3.23 -22.39 -19.31
CA LYS A 142 3.51 -22.00 -20.69
C LYS A 142 2.27 -21.48 -21.42
N GLN A 143 1.11 -21.50 -20.76
CA GLN A 143 -0.19 -21.08 -21.31
C GLN A 143 -0.66 -19.79 -20.67
N ASP A 144 -1.54 -19.06 -21.33
CA ASP A 144 -2.06 -17.77 -20.86
C ASP A 144 -3.11 -17.90 -19.74
N TYR A 145 -3.62 -19.10 -19.53
CA TYR A 145 -4.55 -19.43 -18.45
C TYR A 145 -4.42 -20.90 -18.04
N CYS A 146 -4.88 -21.24 -16.86
CA CYS A 146 -5.12 -22.59 -16.40
C CYS A 146 -6.59 -22.77 -16.05
N VAL A 147 -7.04 -24.02 -15.94
CA VAL A 147 -8.43 -24.35 -15.57
C VAL A 147 -8.42 -25.02 -14.20
N ASP A 148 -9.14 -24.47 -13.24
CA ASP A 148 -9.34 -25.12 -11.95
C ASP A 148 -10.14 -26.40 -12.12
N GLU A 149 -9.56 -27.55 -11.75
CA GLU A 149 -10.21 -28.86 -11.96
C GLU A 149 -11.51 -29.05 -11.18
N LYS A 150 -11.60 -28.41 -10.01
CA LYS A 150 -12.77 -28.52 -9.12
C LYS A 150 -13.92 -27.63 -9.60
N THR A 151 -13.59 -26.36 -9.84
CA THR A 151 -14.58 -25.34 -10.22
C THR A 151 -14.81 -25.23 -11.73
N LYS A 152 -13.92 -25.83 -12.54
CA LYS A 152 -13.87 -25.68 -14.00
C LYS A 152 -13.70 -24.23 -14.46
N LYS A 153 -13.28 -23.34 -13.55
CA LYS A 153 -13.06 -21.93 -13.82
C LYS A 153 -11.68 -21.73 -14.46
N SER A 154 -11.63 -20.90 -15.48
CA SER A 154 -10.36 -20.43 -16.04
C SER A 154 -9.73 -19.39 -15.15
N ILE A 155 -8.46 -19.56 -14.84
CA ILE A 155 -7.65 -18.64 -14.04
C ILE A 155 -6.57 -18.04 -14.95
N ALA A 156 -6.53 -16.72 -15.07
CA ALA A 156 -5.55 -16.06 -15.88
C ALA A 156 -4.15 -16.15 -15.25
N ARG A 157 -3.15 -16.27 -16.10
CA ARG A 157 -1.74 -16.28 -15.70
C ARG A 157 -1.31 -14.91 -15.15
N GLY A 158 -0.57 -14.92 -14.05
CA GLY A 158 0.19 -13.76 -13.60
C GLY A 158 1.53 -13.62 -14.33
N ARG A 159 2.18 -12.47 -14.18
CA ARG A 159 3.51 -12.18 -14.74
C ARG A 159 4.65 -12.50 -13.81
N GLY A 160 4.41 -12.54 -12.50
CA GLY A 160 5.40 -12.83 -11.48
C GLY A 160 6.60 -11.88 -11.52
N VAL A 161 6.38 -10.61 -11.80
CA VAL A 161 7.46 -9.62 -11.96
C VAL A 161 8.04 -9.21 -10.59
N PHE A 162 7.21 -9.26 -9.56
CA PHE A 162 7.60 -8.88 -8.20
C PHE A 162 7.75 -10.12 -7.33
N TYR A 163 8.77 -10.10 -6.49
CA TYR A 163 9.09 -11.16 -5.57
C TYR A 163 9.08 -10.63 -4.14
N VAL A 164 8.77 -11.52 -3.21
CA VAL A 164 8.78 -11.22 -1.79
C VAL A 164 10.19 -11.42 -1.24
N THR A 165 10.65 -10.51 -0.39
CA THR A 165 11.92 -10.68 0.32
C THR A 165 11.76 -11.62 1.51
N PRO A 166 12.83 -12.35 1.90
CA PRO A 166 12.84 -13.17 3.12
C PRO A 166 12.43 -12.37 4.34
N GLN A 167 12.96 -11.16 4.48
CA GLN A 167 12.74 -10.28 5.63
C GLN A 167 11.27 -9.89 5.79
N PHE A 168 10.56 -9.69 4.69
CA PHE A 168 9.13 -9.40 4.76
C PHE A 168 8.33 -10.64 5.17
N TYR A 169 8.70 -11.82 4.66
CA TYR A 169 8.08 -13.07 5.07
C TYR A 169 8.28 -13.33 6.58
N ASP A 170 9.52 -13.17 7.06
CA ASP A 170 9.91 -13.41 8.45
C ASP A 170 9.43 -12.30 9.41
N SER A 171 8.90 -11.20 8.89
CA SER A 171 8.36 -10.12 9.71
C SER A 171 6.99 -10.43 10.31
N TYR A 172 6.29 -11.44 9.81
CA TYR A 172 5.01 -11.87 10.35
C TYR A 172 5.20 -12.77 11.56
N ASP A 173 4.44 -12.52 12.61
CA ASP A 173 4.42 -13.38 13.79
C ASP A 173 3.76 -14.75 13.47
N ASP A 174 4.10 -15.77 14.24
CA ASP A 174 3.47 -17.10 14.10
C ASP A 174 1.96 -17.01 14.35
N GLY A 175 1.18 -17.57 13.45
CA GLY A 175 -0.28 -17.51 13.50
C GLY A 175 -0.92 -16.28 12.86
N ASP A 176 -0.14 -15.31 12.36
CA ASP A 176 -0.66 -14.20 11.58
C ASP A 176 -1.13 -14.68 10.20
N LEU A 177 -2.43 -14.72 9.99
CA LEU A 177 -3.07 -15.22 8.76
C LEU A 177 -2.76 -14.34 7.55
N ARG A 178 -2.40 -13.07 7.77
CA ARG A 178 -2.04 -12.15 6.70
C ARG A 178 -0.79 -12.57 5.95
N ARG A 179 0.14 -13.29 6.60
CA ARG A 179 1.34 -13.80 5.94
C ARG A 179 0.99 -14.63 4.72
N ASP A 180 0.19 -15.67 4.92
CA ASP A 180 -0.13 -16.63 3.87
C ASP A 180 -1.21 -16.13 2.90
N TRP A 181 -1.85 -14.99 3.22
CA TRP A 181 -2.67 -14.24 2.26
C TRP A 181 -1.82 -13.27 1.43
N THR A 182 -1.05 -12.41 2.08
CA THR A 182 -0.25 -11.35 1.43
C THR A 182 0.90 -11.92 0.61
N ILE A 183 1.44 -13.07 1.04
CA ILE A 183 2.50 -13.80 0.37
C ILE A 183 1.94 -15.14 -0.09
N MET A 184 1.95 -15.38 -1.39
CA MET A 184 1.31 -16.55 -1.96
C MET A 184 2.02 -17.84 -1.53
N PRO A 185 1.36 -18.76 -0.80
CA PRO A 185 1.97 -20.02 -0.33
C PRO A 185 1.94 -21.11 -1.39
N TYR A 186 1.38 -20.86 -2.56
CA TYR A 186 1.25 -21.81 -3.67
C TYR A 186 1.48 -21.13 -5.02
N MET A 187 1.63 -21.94 -6.05
CA MET A 187 1.64 -21.52 -7.44
C MET A 187 0.63 -22.35 -8.24
N TYR A 188 0.24 -21.84 -9.41
CA TYR A 188 -0.60 -22.60 -10.33
C TYR A 188 0.30 -23.49 -11.21
N LYS A 189 -0.06 -24.75 -11.40
CA LYS A 189 0.52 -25.65 -12.39
C LYS A 189 -0.37 -25.79 -13.62
N ASN A 190 0.17 -26.42 -14.66
CA ASN A 190 -0.41 -26.48 -16.02
C ASN A 190 -1.87 -26.95 -16.11
N GLU A 191 -2.45 -27.51 -15.07
CA GLU A 191 -3.81 -28.04 -15.00
C GLU A 191 -4.53 -27.61 -13.73
N ALA A 192 -4.25 -26.39 -13.28
CA ALA A 192 -4.88 -25.79 -12.09
C ALA A 192 -4.70 -26.54 -10.77
N VAL A 193 -3.70 -27.36 -10.66
CA VAL A 193 -3.31 -27.90 -9.38
C VAL A 193 -2.53 -26.80 -8.64
N LEU A 194 -3.10 -26.29 -7.55
CA LEU A 194 -2.40 -25.40 -6.64
C LEU A 194 -1.25 -26.19 -6.01
N GLU A 195 -0.03 -25.91 -6.43
CA GLU A 195 1.14 -26.52 -5.81
C GLU A 195 1.62 -25.64 -4.67
N GLN A 196 1.63 -26.19 -3.46
CA GLN A 196 2.20 -25.53 -2.31
C GLN A 196 3.70 -25.28 -2.51
N ILE A 197 4.16 -24.08 -2.18
CA ILE A 197 5.57 -23.74 -2.19
C ILE A 197 6.15 -24.14 -0.84
N PRO A 198 7.06 -25.13 -0.77
CA PRO A 198 7.68 -25.51 0.49
C PRO A 198 8.38 -24.31 1.15
N TYR A 199 8.36 -24.24 2.48
CA TYR A 199 8.99 -23.13 3.22
C TYR A 199 10.48 -22.97 2.93
N ASN A 200 11.19 -24.08 2.72
CA ASN A 200 12.62 -24.11 2.41
C ASN A 200 12.97 -23.84 0.93
N GLU A 201 11.97 -23.69 0.07
CA GLU A 201 12.23 -23.27 -1.31
C GLU A 201 12.83 -21.86 -1.38
N PRO A 202 13.73 -21.60 -2.35
CA PRO A 202 14.29 -20.28 -2.53
C PRO A 202 13.22 -19.20 -2.68
N PHE A 203 13.38 -18.05 -2.04
CA PHE A 203 12.45 -16.93 -2.10
C PHE A 203 12.10 -16.42 -3.50
N ARG A 204 12.91 -16.76 -4.51
CA ARG A 204 12.60 -16.51 -5.93
C ARG A 204 11.28 -17.11 -6.41
N PHE A 205 10.65 -17.97 -5.61
CA PHE A 205 9.35 -18.57 -5.91
C PHE A 205 8.23 -18.04 -5.02
N ARG A 206 8.46 -16.95 -4.30
CA ARG A 206 7.44 -16.32 -3.48
C ARG A 206 7.00 -15.01 -4.13
N TRP A 207 5.71 -14.92 -4.38
CA TRP A 207 5.08 -13.77 -5.01
C TRP A 207 4.08 -13.11 -4.07
N PRO A 208 3.76 -11.84 -4.31
CA PRO A 208 2.61 -11.22 -3.65
C PRO A 208 1.34 -12.01 -3.94
N GLY A 209 0.54 -12.25 -2.90
CA GLY A 209 -0.70 -13.03 -2.97
C GLY A 209 -1.94 -12.26 -2.56
N LYS A 210 -1.79 -10.95 -2.30
CA LYS A 210 -2.89 -10.12 -1.80
C LYS A 210 -4.06 -10.06 -2.80
N PHE A 211 -3.75 -10.07 -4.09
CA PHE A 211 -4.70 -10.16 -5.18
C PHE A 211 -4.47 -11.47 -5.93
N ARG A 212 -5.47 -12.36 -5.95
CA ARG A 212 -5.37 -13.71 -6.47
C ARG A 212 -6.34 -13.92 -7.60
N ARG A 213 -5.84 -14.26 -8.77
CA ARG A 213 -6.61 -14.31 -10.00
C ARG A 213 -7.70 -15.39 -10.04
N GLU A 214 -7.67 -16.37 -9.13
CA GLU A 214 -8.75 -17.35 -8.96
C GLU A 214 -10.06 -16.74 -8.45
N TYR A 215 -10.01 -15.56 -7.84
CA TYR A 215 -11.20 -14.84 -7.38
C TYR A 215 -11.77 -13.89 -8.42
N GLU A 216 -11.08 -13.63 -9.53
CA GLU A 216 -11.62 -12.81 -10.63
C GLU A 216 -12.88 -13.43 -11.21
N ILE A 217 -13.92 -12.62 -11.41
CA ILE A 217 -15.23 -13.09 -11.93
C ILE A 217 -15.44 -12.79 -13.41
N ASN A 218 -14.73 -11.81 -13.95
CA ASN A 218 -14.92 -11.36 -15.32
C ASN A 218 -14.30 -12.32 -16.33
N LEU A 219 -15.08 -12.63 -17.39
CA LEU A 219 -14.68 -13.48 -18.50
C LEU A 219 -14.76 -12.71 -19.83
N PRO A 220 -13.88 -13.01 -20.79
CA PRO A 220 -12.78 -14.00 -20.73
C PRO A 220 -11.63 -13.51 -19.82
N VAL A 221 -10.93 -14.45 -19.19
CA VAL A 221 -9.72 -14.12 -18.45
C VAL A 221 -8.60 -13.72 -19.40
N TYR A 222 -7.86 -12.68 -19.03
CA TYR A 222 -6.81 -12.12 -19.87
C TYR A 222 -5.47 -12.03 -19.12
N SER A 223 -4.39 -12.57 -19.69
CA SER A 223 -3.10 -12.68 -19.02
C SER A 223 -2.39 -11.34 -18.78
N TRP A 224 -2.76 -10.29 -19.53
CA TRP A 224 -2.10 -8.97 -19.46
C TRP A 224 -2.90 -7.93 -18.70
N GLY A 225 -4.13 -8.22 -18.37
CA GLY A 225 -5.02 -7.30 -17.67
C GLY A 225 -5.99 -8.03 -16.76
N ASN A 226 -6.70 -7.26 -15.95
CA ASN A 226 -7.70 -7.72 -15.01
C ASN A 226 -8.71 -6.61 -14.70
N SER A 227 -9.83 -6.99 -14.09
CA SER A 227 -10.86 -6.09 -13.59
C SER A 227 -10.78 -5.83 -12.08
N THR A 228 -9.67 -6.17 -11.45
CA THR A 228 -9.52 -6.01 -10.01
C THR A 228 -9.36 -4.55 -9.66
N ASN A 229 -10.23 -4.05 -8.78
CA ASN A 229 -10.11 -2.72 -8.20
C ASN A 229 -8.90 -2.65 -7.27
N TYR A 230 -8.28 -1.48 -7.21
CA TYR A 230 -7.09 -1.29 -6.40
C TYR A 230 -7.33 -0.27 -5.27
N PRO A 231 -7.17 -0.66 -4.00
CA PRO A 231 -7.46 0.22 -2.88
C PRO A 231 -6.37 1.30 -2.75
N LEU A 232 -6.78 2.55 -2.78
CA LEU A 232 -5.93 3.71 -2.49
C LEU A 232 -5.97 4.08 -1.01
N LEU A 233 -7.10 3.81 -0.34
CA LEU A 233 -7.31 4.11 1.06
C LEU A 233 -8.22 3.07 1.70
N ARG A 234 -7.75 2.46 2.79
CA ARG A 234 -8.53 1.53 3.61
C ARG A 234 -8.64 2.03 5.05
N TYR A 235 -9.68 1.57 5.76
CA TYR A 235 -9.92 1.98 7.14
C TYR A 235 -8.80 1.55 8.09
N SER A 236 -8.14 0.42 7.85
CA SER A 236 -6.98 0.00 8.63
C SER A 236 -5.83 1.03 8.59
N ASP A 237 -5.61 1.69 7.44
CA ASP A 237 -4.61 2.77 7.37
C ASP A 237 -5.02 3.98 8.23
N ILE A 238 -6.32 4.31 8.30
CA ILE A 238 -6.81 5.40 9.15
C ILE A 238 -6.51 5.13 10.63
N LEU A 239 -6.77 3.91 11.10
CA LEU A 239 -6.45 3.52 12.48
C LEU A 239 -4.95 3.65 12.76
N LEU A 240 -4.10 3.18 11.84
CA LEU A 240 -2.66 3.25 11.97
C LEU A 240 -2.12 4.68 11.84
N ILE A 241 -2.73 5.54 11.01
CA ILE A 241 -2.39 6.98 10.92
C ILE A 241 -2.68 7.68 12.24
N TRP A 242 -3.86 7.43 12.82
CA TRP A 242 -4.22 8.03 14.10
C TRP A 242 -3.27 7.60 15.21
N ALA A 243 -3.01 6.30 15.32
CA ALA A 243 -2.10 5.73 16.31
C ALA A 243 -0.67 6.27 16.16
N GLU A 244 -0.17 6.37 14.93
CA GLU A 244 1.14 6.94 14.66
C GLU A 244 1.19 8.44 14.99
N GLY A 245 0.13 9.18 14.68
CA GLY A 245 0.00 10.58 15.06
C GLY A 245 0.06 10.80 16.57
N VAL A 246 -0.35 9.84 17.39
CA VAL A 246 -0.17 9.86 18.86
C VAL A 246 1.27 9.51 19.23
N ALA A 247 1.78 8.41 18.69
CA ALA A 247 3.09 7.87 19.08
C ALA A 247 4.26 8.77 18.67
N ALA A 248 4.17 9.39 17.48
CA ALA A 248 5.24 10.22 16.92
C ALA A 248 5.18 11.70 17.34
N ASP A 249 4.05 12.19 17.86
CA ASP A 249 3.90 13.58 18.26
C ASP A 249 4.55 13.85 19.64
N PRO A 250 5.67 14.57 19.72
CA PRO A 250 6.33 14.84 20.99
C PRO A 250 5.48 15.68 21.96
N ASP A 251 4.52 16.45 21.43
CA ASP A 251 3.69 17.38 22.20
C ASP A 251 2.42 16.71 22.75
N ASN A 252 2.07 15.50 22.28
CA ASN A 252 0.96 14.75 22.83
C ASN A 252 1.38 13.98 24.09
N HIS A 253 0.85 14.35 25.22
CA HIS A 253 1.09 13.72 26.53
C HIS A 253 -0.16 13.04 27.12
N SER A 254 -1.23 12.87 26.34
CA SER A 254 -2.46 12.25 26.77
C SER A 254 -2.30 10.73 26.96
N ALA A 255 -2.50 10.26 28.18
CA ALA A 255 -2.49 8.85 28.50
C ALA A 255 -3.69 8.12 27.87
N ASP A 256 -4.81 8.79 27.74
CA ASP A 256 -6.01 8.22 27.10
C ASP A 256 -5.80 8.06 25.59
N ASP A 257 -5.18 9.05 24.93
CA ASP A 257 -4.82 8.92 23.52
C ASP A 257 -3.84 7.77 23.30
N LEU A 258 -2.83 7.63 24.18
CA LEU A 258 -1.88 6.52 24.07
C LEU A 258 -2.54 5.17 24.22
N LYS A 259 -3.43 5.02 25.21
CA LYS A 259 -4.23 3.80 25.39
C LYS A 259 -5.10 3.50 24.17
N GLN A 260 -5.75 4.52 23.61
CA GLN A 260 -6.58 4.37 22.42
C GLN A 260 -5.76 4.03 21.18
N ALA A 261 -4.54 4.57 21.08
CA ALA A 261 -3.64 4.24 19.98
C ALA A 261 -3.20 2.76 20.01
N TYR A 262 -2.90 2.22 21.19
CA TYR A 262 -2.67 0.78 21.36
C TYR A 262 -3.89 -0.04 20.92
N GLU A 263 -5.10 0.38 21.32
CA GLU A 263 -6.32 -0.33 20.96
C GLU A 263 -6.52 -0.36 19.44
N TYR A 264 -6.28 0.75 18.73
CA TYR A 264 -6.42 0.77 17.27
C TYR A 264 -5.40 -0.12 16.56
N VAL A 265 -4.16 -0.18 17.02
CA VAL A 265 -3.18 -1.12 16.50
C VAL A 265 -3.59 -2.57 16.80
N ASN A 266 -4.08 -2.83 18.01
CA ASN A 266 -4.53 -4.16 18.42
C ASN A 266 -5.75 -4.63 17.64
N GLN A 267 -6.66 -3.77 17.27
CA GLN A 267 -7.78 -4.11 16.37
C GLN A 267 -7.29 -4.63 15.02
N VAL A 268 -6.29 -3.97 14.43
CA VAL A 268 -5.67 -4.42 13.16
C VAL A 268 -4.97 -5.76 13.36
N ARG A 269 -4.25 -5.94 14.46
CA ARG A 269 -3.56 -7.19 14.80
C ARG A 269 -4.54 -8.33 15.02
N ARG A 270 -5.56 -8.16 15.87
CA ARG A 270 -6.60 -9.18 16.13
C ARG A 270 -7.24 -9.67 14.84
N ARG A 271 -7.60 -8.75 13.93
CA ARG A 271 -8.08 -9.14 12.61
C ARG A 271 -7.05 -9.98 11.85
N GLY A 272 -5.78 -9.59 11.87
CA GLY A 272 -4.70 -10.34 11.22
C GLY A 272 -4.56 -11.77 11.73
N PHE A 273 -4.89 -12.00 12.99
CA PHE A 273 -4.90 -13.34 13.60
C PHE A 273 -6.27 -14.04 13.57
N GLY A 274 -7.24 -13.49 12.85
CA GLY A 274 -8.60 -14.06 12.77
C GLY A 274 -9.35 -14.05 14.10
N LYS A 275 -9.03 -13.10 14.98
CA LYS A 275 -9.68 -12.91 16.28
C LYS A 275 -10.80 -11.86 16.17
N ASP A 276 -11.65 -11.84 17.19
CA ASP A 276 -12.63 -10.76 17.33
C ASP A 276 -11.90 -9.43 17.49
N ILE A 277 -12.20 -8.49 16.59
CA ILE A 277 -11.53 -7.18 16.51
C ILE A 277 -11.70 -6.37 17.80
N ASN A 278 -12.85 -6.48 18.44
CA ASN A 278 -13.25 -5.66 19.57
C ASN A 278 -12.99 -6.31 20.94
N THR A 279 -12.58 -7.59 20.95
CA THR A 279 -12.31 -8.33 22.19
C THR A 279 -10.81 -8.43 22.42
N PRO A 280 -10.26 -7.87 23.50
CA PRO A 280 -8.83 -7.98 23.81
C PRO A 280 -8.36 -9.44 23.87
N ASP A 281 -7.21 -9.73 23.28
CA ASP A 281 -6.60 -11.06 23.25
C ASP A 281 -5.11 -10.95 23.63
N ALA A 282 -4.77 -11.41 24.84
CA ALA A 282 -3.41 -11.32 25.38
C ALA A 282 -2.37 -12.12 24.58
N GLY A 283 -2.80 -13.05 23.71
CA GLY A 283 -1.89 -13.80 22.82
C GLY A 283 -1.54 -13.05 21.53
N VAL A 284 -2.24 -11.94 21.24
CA VAL A 284 -2.11 -11.16 19.99
C VAL A 284 -1.84 -9.69 20.24
N ASP A 285 -2.46 -9.12 21.26
CA ASP A 285 -2.35 -7.70 21.58
C ASP A 285 -0.91 -7.32 21.96
N LEU A 286 -0.50 -6.12 21.57
CA LEU A 286 0.76 -5.56 22.01
C LEU A 286 0.74 -5.35 23.52
N GLU A 287 1.85 -5.65 24.17
CA GLU A 287 2.05 -5.24 25.56
C GLU A 287 2.03 -3.72 25.64
N THR A 288 1.38 -3.19 26.68
CA THR A 288 1.33 -1.73 26.87
C THR A 288 2.72 -1.21 27.26
N GLY A 289 3.21 -0.27 26.49
CA GLY A 289 4.49 0.39 26.67
C GLY A 289 4.37 1.91 26.51
N ASP A 290 5.50 2.56 26.30
CA ASP A 290 5.55 3.98 26.01
C ASP A 290 5.28 4.30 24.52
N LYS A 291 5.33 5.57 24.16
CA LYS A 291 5.14 6.05 22.79
C LYS A 291 6.20 5.53 21.81
N SER A 292 7.45 5.38 22.28
CA SER A 292 8.56 4.91 21.44
C SER A 292 8.35 3.43 21.06
N TYR A 293 7.94 2.61 22.02
CA TYR A 293 7.61 1.22 21.77
C TYR A 293 6.42 1.09 20.80
N LEU A 294 5.37 1.90 21.00
CA LEU A 294 4.21 1.91 20.10
C LEU A 294 4.61 2.33 18.68
N LEU A 295 5.45 3.35 18.53
CA LEU A 295 5.90 3.82 17.23
C LEU A 295 6.65 2.73 16.45
N GLU A 296 7.56 2.01 17.11
CA GLU A 296 8.28 0.90 16.47
C GLU A 296 7.32 -0.25 16.11
N ALA A 297 6.37 -0.58 17.00
CA ALA A 297 5.33 -1.56 16.70
C ALA A 297 4.48 -1.17 15.48
N ILE A 298 4.11 0.12 15.34
CA ILE A 298 3.39 0.63 14.16
C ILE A 298 4.26 0.51 12.88
N LYS A 299 5.54 0.82 12.96
CA LYS A 299 6.46 0.67 11.81
C LYS A 299 6.57 -0.77 11.31
N ASP A 300 6.40 -1.74 12.20
CA ASP A 300 6.36 -3.15 11.86
C ASP A 300 4.96 -3.62 11.43
N GLU A 301 3.90 -3.06 12.03
CA GLU A 301 2.53 -3.44 11.71
C GLU A 301 2.09 -2.92 10.32
N ARG A 302 2.47 -1.69 9.95
CA ARG A 302 2.11 -1.10 8.67
C ARG A 302 2.50 -1.95 7.45
N PRO A 303 3.71 -2.49 7.32
CA PRO A 303 4.02 -3.38 6.19
C PRO A 303 3.28 -4.73 6.24
N ARG A 304 2.99 -5.29 7.43
CA ARG A 304 2.18 -6.52 7.56
C ARG A 304 0.77 -6.29 7.04
N GLU A 305 0.19 -5.14 7.37
CA GLU A 305 -1.18 -4.78 7.00
C GLU A 305 -1.29 -4.24 5.57
N LEU A 306 -0.41 -3.31 5.20
CA LEU A 306 -0.48 -2.51 3.97
C LEU A 306 0.55 -2.94 2.91
N GLY A 307 1.24 -4.06 3.11
CA GLY A 307 2.21 -4.59 2.15
C GLY A 307 1.59 -4.75 0.76
N PHE A 308 2.32 -4.37 -0.28
CA PHE A 308 1.88 -4.34 -1.68
C PHE A 308 0.71 -3.40 -2.02
N GLU A 309 0.47 -2.39 -1.17
CA GLU A 309 -0.46 -1.28 -1.44
C GLU A 309 0.26 0.04 -1.76
N LEU A 310 1.53 -0.04 -2.18
CA LEU A 310 2.39 1.07 -2.64
C LEU A 310 2.71 2.15 -1.59
N LEU A 311 2.49 1.90 -0.30
CA LEU A 311 2.70 2.89 0.76
C LEU A 311 4.09 2.83 1.40
N ARG A 312 4.81 1.70 1.28
CA ARG A 312 6.05 1.45 2.04
C ARG A 312 7.16 2.47 1.81
N LYS A 313 7.38 2.91 0.56
CA LYS A 313 8.42 3.90 0.28
C LYS A 313 8.15 5.21 1.00
N ASP A 314 6.91 5.68 0.96
CA ASP A 314 6.53 6.93 1.62
C ASP A 314 6.67 6.83 3.14
N ASP A 315 6.29 5.70 3.73
CA ASP A 315 6.48 5.43 5.15
C ASP A 315 7.95 5.56 5.57
N ILE A 316 8.85 4.80 4.94
CA ILE A 316 10.28 4.81 5.32
C ILE A 316 11.00 6.13 4.99
N VAL A 317 10.51 6.90 4.01
CA VAL A 317 11.04 8.24 3.72
C VAL A 317 10.59 9.25 4.77
N ARG A 318 9.30 9.27 5.16
CA ARG A 318 8.81 10.20 6.18
C ARG A 318 9.32 9.89 7.59
N TRP A 319 9.70 8.64 7.87
CA TRP A 319 10.40 8.25 9.11
C TRP A 319 11.89 8.57 9.07
N GLY A 320 12.44 9.03 7.95
CA GLY A 320 13.87 9.31 7.78
C GLY A 320 14.73 8.05 7.68
N GLU A 321 14.12 6.88 7.46
CA GLU A 321 14.79 5.58 7.51
C GLU A 321 15.13 5.00 6.13
N PHE A 322 14.75 5.67 5.04
CA PHE A 322 14.87 5.12 3.68
C PHE A 322 16.29 4.62 3.39
N TYR A 323 17.28 5.46 3.58
CA TYR A 323 18.65 5.12 3.20
C TYR A 323 19.24 3.99 4.04
N ASP A 324 18.97 3.97 5.35
CA ASP A 324 19.50 2.94 6.25
C ASP A 324 18.81 1.59 6.00
N ARG A 325 17.52 1.57 5.76
CA ARG A 325 16.80 0.35 5.35
C ARG A 325 17.28 -0.17 4.00
N MET A 326 17.58 0.71 3.04
CA MET A 326 18.16 0.31 1.75
C MET A 326 19.60 -0.20 1.89
N ARG A 327 20.41 0.38 2.77
CA ARG A 327 21.74 -0.16 3.10
C ARG A 327 21.67 -1.55 3.72
N TYR A 328 20.72 -1.76 4.62
CA TYR A 328 20.48 -3.08 5.19
C TYR A 328 20.05 -4.08 4.10
N ALA A 329 19.11 -3.74 3.25
CA ALA A 329 18.71 -4.58 2.12
C ALA A 329 19.88 -4.87 1.17
N ARG A 330 20.79 -3.91 0.96
CA ARG A 330 22.04 -4.11 0.21
C ARG A 330 22.94 -5.15 0.86
N SER A 331 23.13 -5.11 2.18
CA SER A 331 23.96 -6.10 2.90
C SER A 331 23.40 -7.51 2.76
N LEU A 332 22.07 -7.66 2.81
CA LEU A 332 21.41 -8.94 2.59
C LEU A 332 21.57 -9.45 1.14
N ALA A 333 21.41 -8.56 0.17
CA ALA A 333 21.62 -8.90 -1.23
C ALA A 333 23.07 -9.27 -1.54
N ALA A 334 24.03 -8.65 -0.87
CA ALA A 334 25.46 -8.97 -1.00
C ALA A 334 25.82 -10.34 -0.39
N ALA A 335 25.06 -10.81 0.60
CA ALA A 335 25.24 -12.13 1.20
C ALA A 335 24.72 -13.28 0.33
N ILE A 336 23.99 -13.00 -0.74
CA ILE A 336 23.51 -14.03 -1.67
C ILE A 336 24.71 -14.58 -2.45
N PRO A 337 24.96 -15.92 -2.45
CA PRO A 337 26.10 -16.51 -3.16
C PRO A 337 26.09 -16.18 -4.67
N ASP A 338 27.27 -15.96 -5.24
CA ASP A 338 27.42 -15.67 -6.68
C ASP A 338 26.97 -16.83 -7.58
N SER A 339 26.94 -18.05 -7.05
CA SER A 339 26.38 -19.22 -7.74
C SER A 339 24.88 -19.08 -8.06
N TYR A 340 24.16 -18.15 -7.38
CA TYR A 340 22.77 -17.84 -7.68
C TYR A 340 22.72 -16.84 -8.85
N THR A 341 22.68 -17.36 -10.07
CA THR A 341 22.77 -16.58 -11.32
C THR A 341 21.43 -16.22 -11.93
N SER A 342 20.30 -16.59 -11.29
CA SER A 342 18.98 -16.19 -11.81
C SER A 342 18.83 -14.67 -11.85
N SER A 343 18.08 -14.16 -12.82
CA SER A 343 17.84 -12.73 -12.99
C SER A 343 17.30 -12.04 -11.72
N TYR A 344 16.54 -12.77 -10.92
CA TYR A 344 16.04 -12.30 -9.63
C TYR A 344 17.18 -11.83 -8.71
N TYR A 345 18.16 -12.71 -8.44
CA TYR A 345 19.27 -12.37 -7.53
C TYR A 345 20.20 -11.32 -8.11
N VAL A 346 20.47 -11.40 -9.41
CA VAL A 346 21.31 -10.42 -10.12
C VAL A 346 20.67 -9.04 -10.06
N ASN A 347 19.36 -8.93 -10.30
CA ASN A 347 18.64 -7.67 -10.26
C ASN A 347 18.54 -7.12 -8.82
N ALA A 348 18.32 -7.96 -7.82
CA ALA A 348 18.29 -7.53 -6.42
C ALA A 348 19.65 -6.90 -6.03
N ARG A 349 20.77 -7.57 -6.31
CA ARG A 349 22.12 -7.01 -6.07
C ARG A 349 22.34 -5.69 -6.79
N ARG A 350 21.98 -5.61 -8.09
CA ARG A 350 22.12 -4.37 -8.88
C ARG A 350 21.28 -3.24 -8.31
N THR A 351 20.03 -3.50 -8.01
CA THR A 351 19.10 -2.49 -7.49
C THR A 351 19.61 -1.89 -6.18
N TYR A 352 19.90 -2.72 -5.19
CA TYR A 352 20.34 -2.23 -3.88
C TYR A 352 21.74 -1.61 -3.89
N ASN A 353 22.62 -2.02 -4.83
CA ASN A 353 23.94 -1.40 -5.00
C ASN A 353 23.87 0.03 -5.55
N ASN A 354 22.82 0.37 -6.27
CA ASN A 354 22.66 1.68 -6.91
C ASN A 354 21.90 2.69 -6.07
N VAL A 355 21.37 2.29 -4.91
CA VAL A 355 20.58 3.20 -4.04
C VAL A 355 21.47 4.26 -3.39
N ASN A 356 21.02 5.50 -3.47
CA ASN A 356 21.63 6.69 -2.87
C ASN A 356 20.60 7.48 -2.05
N ARG A 357 21.07 8.44 -1.22
CA ARG A 357 20.18 9.34 -0.47
C ARG A 357 19.26 10.17 -1.36
N ARG A 358 19.71 10.55 -2.55
CA ARG A 358 18.90 11.29 -3.52
C ARG A 358 17.62 10.55 -3.94
N ASP A 359 17.61 9.21 -3.85
CA ASP A 359 16.48 8.37 -4.27
C ASP A 359 15.25 8.46 -3.33
N GLU A 360 15.37 9.19 -2.22
CA GLU A 360 14.23 9.62 -1.41
C GLU A 360 13.26 10.52 -2.20
N ILE A 361 13.80 11.26 -3.18
CA ILE A 361 13.05 12.19 -4.02
C ILE A 361 13.28 11.83 -5.49
N TRP A 362 12.23 11.82 -6.29
CA TRP A 362 12.34 11.60 -7.73
C TRP A 362 13.04 12.77 -8.43
N PRO A 363 13.81 12.53 -9.52
CA PRO A 363 14.34 13.62 -10.34
C PRO A 363 13.20 14.37 -11.04
N ILE A 364 13.40 15.67 -11.24
CA ILE A 364 12.56 16.43 -12.17
C ILE A 364 12.88 15.94 -13.59
N PRO A 365 11.87 15.56 -14.40
CA PRO A 365 12.11 15.09 -15.75
C PRO A 365 12.93 16.10 -16.58
N THR A 366 13.88 15.61 -17.36
CA THR A 366 14.74 16.44 -18.19
C THR A 366 13.93 17.34 -19.15
N TYR A 367 12.79 16.82 -19.63
CA TYR A 367 11.88 17.60 -20.47
C TYR A 367 11.38 18.86 -19.74
N GLU A 368 10.95 18.74 -18.49
CA GLU A 368 10.45 19.86 -17.67
C GLU A 368 11.55 20.90 -17.41
N LEU A 369 12.78 20.45 -17.14
CA LEU A 369 13.93 21.35 -16.99
C LEU A 369 14.27 22.09 -18.29
N GLY A 370 14.04 21.44 -19.43
CA GLY A 370 14.28 22.03 -20.76
C GLY A 370 13.28 23.12 -21.11
N VAL A 371 12.00 22.95 -20.71
CA VAL A 371 10.94 23.91 -21.05
C VAL A 371 10.75 24.99 -19.99
N ASN A 372 10.98 24.70 -18.72
CA ASN A 372 10.89 25.66 -17.62
C ASN A 372 12.28 26.05 -17.09
N ARG A 373 12.84 27.15 -17.62
CA ARG A 373 14.19 27.61 -17.29
C ARG A 373 14.36 28.09 -15.84
N ALA A 374 13.28 28.26 -15.08
CA ALA A 374 13.33 28.63 -13.67
C ALA A 374 13.44 27.40 -12.74
N LEU A 375 13.31 26.17 -13.29
CA LEU A 375 13.49 24.95 -12.51
C LEU A 375 14.96 24.62 -12.32
N VAL A 376 15.27 24.18 -11.11
CA VAL A 376 16.57 23.61 -10.75
C VAL A 376 16.32 22.17 -10.30
N GLN A 377 17.15 21.25 -10.74
CA GLN A 377 17.03 19.82 -10.41
C GLN A 377 17.08 19.59 -8.88
N ASN A 378 16.47 18.50 -8.45
CA ASN A 378 16.56 18.03 -7.07
C ASN A 378 18.02 17.74 -6.67
N PRO A 379 18.42 17.98 -5.40
CA PRO A 379 19.78 17.73 -4.96
C PRO A 379 20.24 16.30 -5.24
N GLY A 380 21.42 16.15 -5.83
CA GLY A 380 22.04 14.87 -6.12
C GLY A 380 21.65 14.21 -7.45
N TRP A 381 20.75 14.85 -8.22
CA TRP A 381 20.35 14.41 -9.56
C TRP A 381 20.98 15.22 -10.66
#